data_e4dcfae6589182a03395e526b31d6269
#
_entry.id   e4dcfae6589182a03395e526b31d6269
#
_cell.length_a   1.000
_cell.length_b   1.000
_cell.length_c   1.000
_cell.angle_alpha   90.00
_cell.angle_beta   90.00
_cell.angle_gamma   90.00
#
_symmetry.space_group_name_H-M   'P 1'
#
loop_
_entity.id
_entity.type
_entity.pdbx_description
1 polymer ?
#
loop_
_entity_poly.entity_id
_entity_poly.type
_entity_poly.pdbx_seq_one_letter_code
_entity_poly.pdbx_strand_id
1 'polypeptide(L)'
;QRQMCIRDRVIFGEYNPPTFDMKDSEKWVDMSVAYLKYLVCDLGFTCIKYFNIFNEPDGDWASTNGDYLLWKKMLFLFHKKISEYPMLAKQVKLAAPDVVMDYHNSNSEYDAEGWLMQTIADADDIIGVYDLHAYPGQAEVRSGSYSKLLASYKNHIPSDKQIILGEAGYKYWRTADSLLMAEYNRRLVNHPYTKGTDCNMLCYDYFYGLDMPLLAMEVMNAGYSGLAMWMLDDAMHSNGDSGKPEDIKIWGMWNILGEEVFNSPKEEELRPSFYTWSLMCRYFPSGADILKTEVLDGNNEIYAVAGMYKGKLTVAIVNIGKEDKKINLSLPKEMTSALLYVYEEEHLNKDENGFPLPVQTGMKLNSYSNTIKSNSFIILTDLSDE
;
A
#
# COMPACT_ATOMS: atom_id res chain seq x y z
N GLN A 1 6.72 -21.21 -7.38
CA GLN A 1 5.82 -20.04 -7.31
C GLN A 1 5.95 -19.44 -5.93
N ARG A 2 6.81 -18.42 -5.80
CA ARG A 2 6.76 -17.55 -4.62
C ARG A 2 5.53 -16.68 -4.76
N GLN A 3 4.53 -16.98 -3.97
CA GLN A 3 3.47 -16.02 -3.75
C GLN A 3 4.14 -14.75 -3.21
N MET A 4 4.00 -13.66 -3.94
CA MET A 4 4.18 -12.35 -3.34
C MET A 4 3.32 -12.37 -2.08
N CYS A 5 3.95 -12.30 -0.90
CA CYS A 5 3.27 -12.32 0.39
C CYS A 5 2.55 -10.99 0.60
N ILE A 6 1.63 -10.68 -0.30
CA ILE A 6 0.98 -9.38 -0.30
C ILE A 6 -0.25 -9.39 0.58
N ARG A 7 -0.74 -10.52 1.11
CA ARG A 7 -1.99 -10.41 1.86
C ARG A 7 -2.14 -11.44 2.93
N ASP A 8 -1.79 -11.02 4.08
CA ASP A 8 -2.31 -11.59 5.30
C ASP A 8 -3.71 -11.04 5.65
N ARG A 9 -4.47 -10.56 4.66
CA ARG A 9 -5.72 -9.85 4.91
C ARG A 9 -6.76 -10.17 3.83
N VAL A 10 -8.01 -10.31 4.25
CA VAL A 10 -9.18 -10.37 3.36
C VAL A 10 -10.09 -9.21 3.74
N ILE A 11 -10.45 -8.40 2.76
CA ILE A 11 -11.39 -7.30 2.95
C ILE A 11 -12.75 -7.73 2.39
N PHE A 12 -13.77 -7.64 3.22
CA PHE A 12 -15.17 -7.71 2.82
C PHE A 12 -15.84 -6.40 3.20
N GLY A 13 -15.37 -5.33 2.55
CA GLY A 13 -15.95 -4.02 2.74
C GLY A 13 -17.23 -3.87 1.95
N GLU A 14 -18.18 -3.18 2.55
CA GLU A 14 -19.37 -2.73 1.87
C GLU A 14 -19.27 -1.22 1.69
N TYR A 15 -19.20 -0.77 0.43
CA TYR A 15 -19.20 0.65 0.13
C TYR A 15 -20.58 1.26 0.24
N ASN A 16 -21.52 0.74 -0.47
CA ASN A 16 -22.85 1.30 -0.56
C ASN A 16 -23.76 0.36 -1.37
N PRO A 17 -24.31 -0.69 -0.78
CA PRO A 17 -25.19 -1.54 -1.53
C PRO A 17 -26.51 -0.82 -1.74
N PRO A 18 -26.82 -0.37 -2.95
CA PRO A 18 -28.12 0.24 -3.24
C PRO A 18 -29.27 -0.76 -3.10
N THR A 19 -28.95 -2.06 -2.97
CA THR A 19 -29.95 -3.14 -2.97
C THR A 19 -30.05 -3.88 -1.62
N PHE A 20 -29.09 -3.71 -0.69
CA PHE A 20 -29.05 -4.42 0.58
C PHE A 20 -28.79 -3.49 1.74
N ASP A 21 -29.79 -3.20 2.54
CA ASP A 21 -29.59 -2.55 3.84
C ASP A 21 -29.11 -3.64 4.84
N MET A 22 -27.88 -4.10 4.64
CA MET A 22 -27.27 -5.19 5.40
C MET A 22 -26.19 -4.73 6.39
N LYS A 23 -25.91 -3.44 6.43
CA LYS A 23 -24.82 -2.85 7.23
C LYS A 23 -24.89 -3.18 8.73
N ASP A 24 -26.09 -3.50 9.24
CA ASP A 24 -26.32 -3.91 10.62
C ASP A 24 -26.92 -5.32 10.76
N SER A 25 -26.91 -6.10 9.67
CA SER A 25 -27.57 -7.41 9.59
C SER A 25 -26.69 -8.54 10.13
N GLU A 26 -27.23 -9.34 11.04
CA GLU A 26 -26.60 -10.59 11.46
C GLU A 26 -26.42 -11.58 10.31
N LYS A 27 -27.29 -11.55 9.29
CA LYS A 27 -27.15 -12.40 8.09
C LYS A 27 -25.89 -12.07 7.31
N TRP A 28 -25.51 -10.79 7.23
CA TRP A 28 -24.26 -10.39 6.59
C TRP A 28 -23.05 -10.94 7.35
N VAL A 29 -23.07 -10.83 8.67
CA VAL A 29 -22.04 -11.42 9.56
C VAL A 29 -21.94 -12.92 9.33
N ASP A 30 -23.07 -13.63 9.34
CA ASP A 30 -23.13 -15.08 9.13
C ASP A 30 -22.57 -15.47 7.78
N MET A 31 -22.95 -14.78 6.72
CA MET A 31 -22.49 -15.05 5.35
C MET A 31 -20.97 -14.80 5.22
N SER A 32 -20.49 -13.67 5.68
CA SER A 32 -19.08 -13.30 5.60
C SER A 32 -18.19 -14.25 6.39
N VAL A 33 -18.59 -14.59 7.62
CA VAL A 33 -17.83 -15.54 8.44
C VAL A 33 -17.89 -16.95 7.89
N ALA A 34 -19.02 -17.39 7.33
CA ALA A 34 -19.12 -18.68 6.67
C ALA A 34 -18.18 -18.78 5.46
N TYR A 35 -18.07 -17.71 4.66
CA TYR A 35 -17.12 -17.65 3.54
C TYR A 35 -15.66 -17.65 4.03
N LEU A 36 -15.35 -16.84 5.04
CA LEU A 36 -14.02 -16.81 5.64
C LEU A 36 -13.62 -18.18 6.21
N LYS A 37 -14.55 -18.86 6.91
CA LYS A 37 -14.38 -20.23 7.39
C LYS A 37 -14.10 -21.20 6.24
N TYR A 38 -14.85 -21.11 5.15
CA TYR A 38 -14.65 -21.95 3.98
C TYR A 38 -13.23 -21.78 3.41
N LEU A 39 -12.77 -20.55 3.23
CA LEU A 39 -11.41 -20.27 2.73
C LEU A 39 -10.33 -20.82 3.67
N VAL A 40 -10.46 -20.58 4.96
CA VAL A 40 -9.42 -20.89 5.95
C VAL A 40 -9.47 -22.34 6.42
N CYS A 41 -10.65 -22.82 6.79
CA CYS A 41 -10.78 -24.14 7.43
C CYS A 41 -11.01 -25.26 6.41
N ASP A 42 -11.78 -24.99 5.36
CA ASP A 42 -12.15 -26.03 4.40
C ASP A 42 -11.16 -26.10 3.21
N LEU A 43 -10.69 -24.95 2.69
CA LEU A 43 -9.68 -24.88 1.63
C LEU A 43 -8.24 -24.77 2.15
N GLY A 44 -8.03 -24.48 3.44
CA GLY A 44 -6.71 -24.48 4.07
C GLY A 44 -5.82 -23.29 3.70
N PHE A 45 -6.38 -22.14 3.32
CA PHE A 45 -5.60 -20.94 3.05
C PHE A 45 -4.95 -20.39 4.33
N THR A 46 -3.66 -20.60 4.49
CA THR A 46 -2.88 -20.16 5.66
C THR A 46 -2.42 -18.71 5.60
N CYS A 47 -2.50 -18.08 4.42
CA CYS A 47 -2.09 -16.68 4.21
C CYS A 47 -3.10 -15.65 4.74
N ILE A 48 -4.36 -16.04 4.98
CA ILE A 48 -5.38 -15.14 5.52
C ILE A 48 -5.16 -15.01 7.03
N LYS A 49 -4.71 -13.83 7.48
CA LYS A 49 -4.40 -13.56 8.89
C LYS A 49 -5.31 -12.51 9.51
N TYR A 50 -5.76 -11.54 8.70
CA TYR A 50 -6.55 -10.42 9.14
C TYR A 50 -7.82 -10.29 8.31
N PHE A 51 -8.89 -9.87 8.96
CA PHE A 51 -10.18 -9.63 8.34
C PHE A 51 -10.66 -8.23 8.70
N ASN A 52 -10.95 -7.45 7.69
CA ASN A 52 -11.54 -6.13 7.81
C ASN A 52 -13.04 -6.20 7.52
N ILE A 53 -13.86 -5.56 8.34
CA ILE A 53 -15.32 -5.70 8.26
C ILE A 53 -15.97 -4.65 7.36
N PHE A 54 -15.42 -3.43 7.30
CA PHE A 54 -15.88 -2.35 6.44
C PHE A 54 -14.69 -1.68 5.80
N ASN A 55 -14.84 -1.27 4.55
CA ASN A 55 -13.88 -0.40 3.89
C ASN A 55 -14.23 1.06 4.20
N GLU A 56 -13.27 1.79 4.78
CA GLU A 56 -13.36 3.22 5.05
C GLU A 56 -14.66 3.66 5.76
N PRO A 57 -14.97 3.09 6.94
CA PRO A 57 -16.26 3.31 7.60
C PRO A 57 -16.48 4.75 8.06
N ASP A 58 -15.43 5.56 8.13
CA ASP A 58 -15.46 6.99 8.42
C ASP A 58 -15.93 7.84 7.22
N GLY A 59 -15.89 7.28 5.99
CA GLY A 59 -16.24 7.98 4.76
C GLY A 59 -17.74 8.21 4.59
N ASP A 60 -18.13 9.32 3.91
CA ASP A 60 -19.51 9.59 3.51
C ASP A 60 -19.96 8.72 2.32
N TRP A 61 -19.02 8.06 1.66
CA TRP A 61 -19.27 7.05 0.62
C TRP A 61 -19.53 5.65 1.20
N ALA A 62 -19.19 5.40 2.45
CA ALA A 62 -19.42 4.13 3.10
C ALA A 62 -20.86 4.00 3.63
N SER A 63 -21.38 2.78 3.70
CA SER A 63 -22.73 2.53 4.24
C SER A 63 -22.89 2.92 5.71
N THR A 64 -21.79 2.96 6.45
CA THR A 64 -21.72 3.48 7.83
C THR A 64 -21.82 4.99 7.90
N ASN A 65 -21.39 5.70 6.86
CA ASN A 65 -21.40 7.16 6.77
C ASN A 65 -20.82 7.86 8.04
N GLY A 66 -19.71 7.35 8.56
CA GLY A 66 -19.06 7.88 9.76
C GLY A 66 -19.71 7.52 11.08
N ASP A 67 -20.71 6.63 11.11
CA ASP A 67 -21.34 6.18 12.38
C ASP A 67 -20.43 5.17 13.10
N TYR A 68 -19.63 5.69 14.03
CA TYR A 68 -18.73 4.89 14.86
C TYR A 68 -19.45 3.83 15.70
N LEU A 69 -20.64 4.15 16.26
CA LEU A 69 -21.37 3.22 17.11
C LEU A 69 -21.93 2.04 16.33
N LEU A 70 -22.42 2.29 15.11
CA LEU A 70 -22.83 1.24 14.19
C LEU A 70 -21.64 0.34 13.83
N TRP A 71 -20.52 0.93 13.40
CA TRP A 71 -19.30 0.20 13.07
C TRP A 71 -18.82 -0.65 14.27
N LYS A 72 -18.72 -0.08 15.45
CA LYS A 72 -18.34 -0.77 16.69
C LYS A 72 -19.25 -1.95 17.00
N LYS A 73 -20.58 -1.76 16.92
CA LYS A 73 -21.58 -2.85 17.09
C LYS A 73 -21.23 -4.02 16.16
N MET A 74 -20.98 -3.74 14.89
CA MET A 74 -20.69 -4.76 13.89
C MET A 74 -19.34 -5.43 14.15
N LEU A 75 -18.32 -4.68 14.56
CA LEU A 75 -17.01 -5.22 14.94
C LEU A 75 -17.13 -6.32 16.00
N PHE A 76 -17.90 -6.06 17.04
CA PHE A 76 -18.14 -7.04 18.12
C PHE A 76 -19.00 -8.24 17.66
N LEU A 77 -19.94 -8.03 16.76
CA LEU A 77 -20.72 -9.13 16.17
C LEU A 77 -19.83 -10.06 15.33
N PHE A 78 -18.95 -9.51 14.49
CA PHE A 78 -17.98 -10.28 13.73
C PHE A 78 -17.00 -11.03 14.64
N HIS A 79 -16.46 -10.37 15.66
CA HIS A 79 -15.58 -11.01 16.63
C HIS A 79 -16.26 -12.20 17.30
N LYS A 80 -17.50 -12.00 17.80
CA LYS A 80 -18.30 -13.06 18.42
C LYS A 80 -18.50 -14.22 17.47
N LYS A 81 -18.88 -13.95 16.21
CA LYS A 81 -19.15 -14.99 15.21
C LYS A 81 -17.90 -15.77 14.80
N ILE A 82 -16.77 -15.09 14.59
CA ILE A 82 -15.48 -15.74 14.32
C ILE A 82 -15.09 -16.65 15.49
N SER A 83 -15.34 -16.22 16.72
CA SER A 83 -14.99 -16.97 17.94
C SER A 83 -15.77 -18.29 18.09
N GLU A 84 -16.91 -18.44 17.41
CA GLU A 84 -17.67 -19.71 17.36
C GLU A 84 -16.88 -20.82 16.62
N TYR A 85 -15.85 -20.48 15.83
CA TYR A 85 -15.03 -21.41 15.07
C TYR A 85 -13.56 -21.37 15.56
N PRO A 86 -13.16 -22.27 16.47
CA PRO A 86 -11.84 -22.20 17.12
C PRO A 86 -10.65 -22.19 16.16
N MET A 87 -10.70 -22.94 15.06
CA MET A 87 -9.63 -22.96 14.04
C MET A 87 -9.53 -21.60 13.35
N LEU A 88 -10.68 -21.02 12.97
CA LEU A 88 -10.75 -19.71 12.34
C LEU A 88 -10.24 -18.63 13.29
N ALA A 89 -10.75 -18.59 14.53
CA ALA A 89 -10.34 -17.61 15.54
C ALA A 89 -8.85 -17.67 15.91
N LYS A 90 -8.23 -18.86 15.80
CA LYS A 90 -6.80 -19.03 16.00
C LYS A 90 -5.98 -18.37 14.89
N GLN A 91 -6.44 -18.46 13.64
CA GLN A 91 -5.69 -17.99 12.47
C GLN A 91 -6.00 -16.55 12.09
N VAL A 92 -7.28 -16.15 12.15
CA VAL A 92 -7.73 -14.85 11.65
C VAL A 92 -8.08 -13.93 12.82
N LYS A 93 -7.54 -12.70 12.75
CA LYS A 93 -7.82 -11.60 13.68
C LYS A 93 -8.50 -10.46 12.93
N LEU A 94 -9.15 -9.55 13.65
CA LEU A 94 -9.73 -8.36 13.05
C LEU A 94 -8.67 -7.31 12.73
N ALA A 95 -8.78 -6.68 11.57
CA ALA A 95 -8.09 -5.45 11.21
C ALA A 95 -9.06 -4.27 11.38
N ALA A 96 -8.62 -3.18 11.96
CA ALA A 96 -9.47 -2.00 12.26
C ALA A 96 -8.62 -0.76 12.59
N PRO A 97 -9.19 0.46 12.51
CA PRO A 97 -10.54 0.79 12.06
C PRO A 97 -10.74 0.89 10.54
N ASP A 98 -9.68 0.88 9.72
CA ASP A 98 -9.69 1.00 8.25
C ASP A 98 -10.12 2.39 7.74
N VAL A 99 -9.77 3.42 8.49
CA VAL A 99 -10.15 4.81 8.20
C VAL A 99 -9.11 5.52 7.33
N VAL A 100 -9.58 6.57 6.63
CA VAL A 100 -8.72 7.36 5.73
C VAL A 100 -8.03 8.47 6.52
N MET A 101 -6.70 8.38 6.63
CA MET A 101 -5.88 9.46 7.20
C MET A 101 -6.14 10.77 6.44
N ASP A 102 -6.12 11.89 7.13
CA ASP A 102 -6.35 13.22 6.54
C ASP A 102 -7.76 13.46 5.96
N TYR A 103 -8.72 12.60 6.26
CA TYR A 103 -10.12 12.79 5.91
C TYR A 103 -10.97 13.04 7.16
N HIS A 104 -11.98 13.88 7.02
CA HIS A 104 -12.98 14.11 8.05
C HIS A 104 -14.36 14.22 7.42
N ASN A 105 -15.21 13.27 7.77
CA ASN A 105 -16.64 13.30 7.43
C ASN A 105 -17.39 14.21 8.41
N SER A 106 -18.10 15.18 7.90
CA SER A 106 -18.92 16.09 8.73
C SER A 106 -20.04 15.39 9.50
N ASN A 107 -20.42 14.18 9.11
CA ASN A 107 -21.40 13.36 9.81
C ASN A 107 -20.77 12.51 10.93
N SER A 108 -19.44 12.37 10.92
CA SER A 108 -18.73 11.59 11.94
C SER A 108 -18.48 12.42 13.20
N GLU A 109 -18.61 11.80 14.37
CA GLU A 109 -18.23 12.39 15.66
C GLU A 109 -16.70 12.56 15.78
N TYR A 110 -15.93 11.70 15.10
CA TYR A 110 -14.48 11.65 15.18
C TYR A 110 -13.85 11.88 13.79
N ASP A 111 -12.69 12.52 13.76
CA ASP A 111 -11.76 12.43 12.65
C ASP A 111 -11.03 11.09 12.65
N ALA A 112 -10.16 10.84 11.66
CA ALA A 112 -9.48 9.55 11.53
C ALA A 112 -8.61 9.19 12.74
N GLU A 113 -7.92 10.17 13.35
CA GLU A 113 -7.12 9.96 14.55
C GLU A 113 -8.03 9.64 15.76
N GLY A 114 -9.15 10.33 15.89
CA GLY A 114 -10.17 10.06 16.89
C GLY A 114 -10.80 8.66 16.74
N TRP A 115 -11.07 8.21 15.51
CA TRP A 115 -11.51 6.84 15.23
C TRP A 115 -10.49 5.81 15.72
N LEU A 116 -9.21 6.03 15.41
CA LEU A 116 -8.15 5.13 15.89
C LEU A 116 -8.08 5.09 17.40
N MET A 117 -8.05 6.25 18.07
CA MET A 117 -7.95 6.33 19.53
C MET A 117 -9.17 5.70 20.21
N GLN A 118 -10.36 5.92 19.66
CA GLN A 118 -11.58 5.33 20.21
C GLN A 118 -11.63 3.82 19.98
N THR A 119 -11.11 3.33 18.83
CA THR A 119 -10.98 1.89 18.57
C THR A 119 -10.02 1.23 19.58
N ILE A 120 -8.89 1.88 19.88
CA ILE A 120 -7.97 1.40 20.92
C ILE A 120 -8.66 1.34 22.28
N ALA A 121 -9.40 2.38 22.66
CA ALA A 121 -10.08 2.43 23.95
C ALA A 121 -11.19 1.36 24.09
N ASP A 122 -11.90 1.06 23.02
CA ASP A 122 -13.10 0.23 23.05
C ASP A 122 -12.85 -1.25 22.71
N ALA A 123 -11.80 -1.57 21.92
CA ALA A 123 -11.72 -2.87 21.27
C ALA A 123 -10.29 -3.43 21.12
N ASP A 124 -9.26 -2.87 21.78
CA ASP A 124 -7.87 -3.31 21.62
C ASP A 124 -7.64 -4.81 21.83
N ASP A 125 -8.38 -5.42 22.75
CA ASP A 125 -8.30 -6.85 23.07
C ASP A 125 -8.72 -7.78 21.93
N ILE A 126 -9.57 -7.30 21.01
CA ILE A 126 -10.08 -8.07 19.87
C ILE A 126 -9.40 -7.69 18.54
N ILE A 127 -8.64 -6.61 18.51
CA ILE A 127 -7.91 -6.16 17.30
C ILE A 127 -6.57 -6.89 17.19
N GLY A 128 -6.31 -7.47 16.02
CA GLY A 128 -5.05 -8.11 15.69
C GLY A 128 -4.03 -7.18 15.03
N VAL A 129 -4.52 -6.21 14.25
CA VAL A 129 -3.72 -5.19 13.58
C VAL A 129 -4.54 -3.92 13.40
N TYR A 130 -3.91 -2.77 13.63
CA TYR A 130 -4.50 -1.49 13.29
C TYR A 130 -4.28 -1.20 11.81
N ASP A 131 -5.33 -0.77 11.13
CA ASP A 131 -5.37 -0.59 9.69
C ASP A 131 -5.89 0.81 9.34
N LEU A 132 -5.12 1.51 8.50
CA LEU A 132 -5.44 2.84 8.02
C LEU A 132 -5.25 2.91 6.51
N HIS A 133 -5.92 3.84 5.86
CA HIS A 133 -5.71 4.19 4.45
C HIS A 133 -5.02 5.53 4.32
N ALA A 134 -4.19 5.71 3.30
CA ALA A 134 -3.38 6.91 3.14
C ALA A 134 -3.24 7.33 1.68
N TYR A 135 -3.64 8.57 1.38
CA TYR A 135 -3.53 9.18 0.07
C TYR A 135 -2.87 10.55 0.14
N PRO A 136 -1.56 10.63 0.51
CA PRO A 136 -0.85 11.89 0.59
C PRO A 136 -0.69 12.58 -0.76
N GLY A 137 -0.38 13.87 -0.72
CA GLY A 137 0.15 14.61 -1.85
C GLY A 137 1.64 14.32 -2.07
N GLN A 138 2.14 14.51 -3.29
CA GLN A 138 3.55 14.31 -3.61
C GLN A 138 4.47 15.24 -2.79
N ALA A 139 4.09 16.52 -2.70
CA ALA A 139 4.90 17.51 -1.97
C ALA A 139 5.01 17.18 -0.47
N GLU A 140 3.96 16.61 0.13
CA GLU A 140 3.98 16.21 1.54
C GLU A 140 4.99 15.09 1.79
N VAL A 141 5.00 14.08 0.93
CA VAL A 141 5.94 12.95 1.04
C VAL A 141 7.36 13.41 0.72
N ARG A 142 7.57 14.11 -0.40
CA ARG A 142 8.89 14.56 -0.86
C ARG A 142 9.55 15.62 0.05
N SER A 143 8.79 16.32 0.88
CA SER A 143 9.34 17.23 1.89
C SER A 143 9.69 16.54 3.21
N GLY A 144 9.33 15.29 3.41
CA GLY A 144 9.43 14.57 4.67
C GLY A 144 8.41 15.03 5.73
N SER A 145 7.44 15.87 5.36
CA SER A 145 6.41 16.33 6.33
C SER A 145 5.42 15.21 6.66
N TYR A 146 5.21 14.29 5.74
CA TYR A 146 4.29 13.17 5.91
C TYR A 146 4.76 12.18 6.98
N SER A 147 6.06 12.04 7.18
CA SER A 147 6.63 11.20 8.24
C SER A 147 6.16 11.59 9.64
N LYS A 148 5.88 12.88 9.88
CA LYS A 148 5.37 13.36 11.17
C LYS A 148 3.94 12.90 11.43
N LEU A 149 3.10 12.91 10.40
CA LEU A 149 1.74 12.41 10.48
C LEU A 149 1.74 10.89 10.72
N LEU A 150 2.55 10.13 9.97
CA LEU A 150 2.70 8.70 10.20
C LEU A 150 3.14 8.40 11.64
N ALA A 151 4.10 9.17 12.15
CA ALA A 151 4.59 9.01 13.52
C ALA A 151 3.51 9.34 14.57
N SER A 152 2.66 10.36 14.35
CA SER A 152 1.59 10.70 15.30
C SER A 152 0.62 9.52 15.47
N TYR A 153 0.13 8.94 14.39
CA TYR A 153 -0.73 7.75 14.46
C TYR A 153 -0.01 6.55 15.09
N LYS A 154 1.25 6.30 14.70
CA LYS A 154 2.04 5.20 15.27
C LYS A 154 2.22 5.31 16.78
N ASN A 155 2.35 6.53 17.32
CA ASN A 155 2.54 6.77 18.75
C ASN A 155 1.32 6.39 19.61
N HIS A 156 0.12 6.30 19.03
CA HIS A 156 -1.07 5.82 19.73
C HIS A 156 -1.13 4.30 19.86
N ILE A 157 -0.42 3.59 18.98
CA ILE A 157 -0.52 2.13 18.90
C ILE A 157 0.16 1.47 20.10
N PRO A 158 -0.54 0.56 20.83
CA PRO A 158 0.07 -0.22 21.88
C PRO A 158 1.33 -0.96 21.42
N SER A 159 2.33 -1.07 22.28
CA SER A 159 3.66 -1.58 21.92
C SER A 159 3.68 -3.04 21.44
N ASP A 160 2.68 -3.82 21.82
CA ASP A 160 2.48 -5.21 21.42
C ASP A 160 1.60 -5.38 20.16
N LYS A 161 1.15 -4.27 19.57
CA LYS A 161 0.30 -4.24 18.38
C LYS A 161 1.05 -3.69 17.16
N GLN A 162 0.59 -4.15 16.01
CA GLN A 162 1.06 -3.68 14.70
C GLN A 162 0.08 -2.67 14.10
N ILE A 163 0.62 -1.80 13.23
CA ILE A 163 -0.16 -0.92 12.38
C ILE A 163 0.28 -1.09 10.94
N ILE A 164 -0.66 -1.05 10.01
CA ILE A 164 -0.44 -1.13 8.57
C ILE A 164 -1.18 0.00 7.85
N LEU A 165 -0.76 0.28 6.64
CA LEU A 165 -1.60 0.96 5.66
C LEU A 165 -2.18 -0.09 4.73
N GLY A 166 -3.43 -0.43 4.94
CA GLY A 166 -4.15 -1.44 4.16
C GLY A 166 -4.47 -0.99 2.75
N GLU A 167 -4.41 0.32 2.53
CA GLU A 167 -4.56 0.93 1.23
C GLU A 167 -3.75 2.23 1.18
N ALA A 168 -2.97 2.42 0.11
CA ALA A 168 -2.20 3.64 -0.07
C ALA A 168 -1.92 3.94 -1.55
N GLY A 169 -1.88 5.23 -1.85
CA GLY A 169 -1.56 5.77 -3.16
C GLY A 169 -1.37 7.28 -3.08
N TYR A 170 -1.32 7.97 -4.21
CA TYR A 170 -1.23 9.43 -4.22
C TYR A 170 -2.51 10.06 -4.75
N LYS A 171 -2.96 11.12 -4.07
CA LYS A 171 -3.99 12.03 -4.57
C LYS A 171 -3.44 13.46 -4.59
N TYR A 172 -3.65 14.16 -5.70
CA TYR A 172 -2.98 15.45 -5.99
C TYR A 172 -3.90 16.65 -5.74
N TRP A 173 -4.74 16.61 -4.73
CA TRP A 173 -5.70 17.67 -4.38
C TRP A 173 -5.16 18.75 -3.44
N ARG A 174 -3.92 18.62 -2.98
CA ARG A 174 -3.29 19.62 -2.12
C ARG A 174 -2.81 20.83 -2.92
N THR A 175 -2.86 22.01 -2.31
CA THR A 175 -2.39 23.26 -2.96
C THR A 175 -0.93 23.18 -3.41
N ALA A 176 -0.09 22.48 -2.64
CA ALA A 176 1.32 22.28 -2.98
C ALA A 176 1.52 21.45 -4.27
N ASP A 177 0.54 20.64 -4.65
CA ASP A 177 0.55 19.80 -5.85
C ASP A 177 -0.31 20.39 -6.99
N SER A 178 -0.60 21.68 -6.98
CA SER A 178 -1.52 22.33 -7.92
C SER A 178 -1.19 22.10 -9.40
N LEU A 179 0.09 22.01 -9.76
CA LEU A 179 0.52 21.72 -11.15
C LEU A 179 0.22 20.27 -11.52
N LEU A 180 0.46 19.31 -10.62
CA LEU A 180 0.13 17.91 -10.83
C LEU A 180 -1.40 17.72 -10.89
N MET A 181 -2.15 18.42 -10.04
CA MET A 181 -3.60 18.43 -10.06
C MET A 181 -4.16 18.98 -11.40
N ALA A 182 -3.57 20.06 -11.92
CA ALA A 182 -3.98 20.61 -13.21
C ALA A 182 -3.72 19.62 -14.35
N GLU A 183 -2.57 18.96 -14.36
CA GLU A 183 -2.22 17.94 -15.36
C GLU A 183 -3.11 16.70 -15.23
N TYR A 184 -3.32 16.21 -13.99
CA TYR A 184 -4.25 15.14 -13.69
C TYR A 184 -5.65 15.40 -14.26
N ASN A 185 -6.23 16.58 -13.96
CA ASN A 185 -7.55 16.96 -14.43
C ASN A 185 -7.60 17.08 -15.96
N ARG A 186 -6.55 17.62 -16.58
CA ARG A 186 -6.44 17.71 -18.04
C ARG A 186 -6.48 16.34 -18.70
N ARG A 187 -5.74 15.37 -18.15
CA ARG A 187 -5.71 14.00 -18.68
C ARG A 187 -7.03 13.29 -18.46
N LEU A 188 -7.62 13.40 -17.27
CA LEU A 188 -8.90 12.78 -16.94
C LEU A 188 -10.03 13.23 -17.89
N VAL A 189 -10.12 14.54 -18.15
CA VAL A 189 -11.14 15.10 -19.07
C VAL A 189 -10.95 14.63 -20.52
N ASN A 190 -9.71 14.46 -20.95
CA ASN A 190 -9.37 14.07 -22.32
C ASN A 190 -9.30 12.56 -22.54
N HIS A 191 -9.30 11.76 -21.48
CA HIS A 191 -9.27 10.32 -21.61
C HIS A 191 -10.67 9.77 -21.96
N PRO A 192 -10.83 9.04 -23.06
CA PRO A 192 -12.14 8.66 -23.57
C PRO A 192 -12.89 7.67 -22.67
N TYR A 193 -12.17 6.90 -21.85
CA TYR A 193 -12.71 5.76 -21.10
C TYR A 193 -12.92 6.03 -19.60
N THR A 194 -12.47 7.18 -19.08
CA THR A 194 -12.49 7.45 -17.64
C THR A 194 -13.27 8.68 -17.25
N LYS A 195 -14.11 9.18 -18.14
CA LYS A 195 -14.86 10.41 -17.92
C LYS A 195 -15.80 10.30 -16.72
N GLY A 196 -15.53 11.13 -15.73
CA GLY A 196 -16.33 11.17 -14.49
C GLY A 196 -15.99 10.09 -13.45
N THR A 197 -14.94 9.31 -13.65
CA THR A 197 -14.45 8.33 -12.68
C THR A 197 -13.30 8.89 -11.84
N ASP A 198 -13.10 8.31 -10.65
CA ASP A 198 -11.92 8.59 -9.82
C ASP A 198 -10.73 7.80 -10.36
N CYS A 199 -9.83 8.48 -11.08
CA CYS A 199 -8.67 7.86 -11.73
C CYS A 199 -7.39 8.59 -11.38
N ASN A 200 -6.27 7.86 -11.25
CA ASN A 200 -4.95 8.46 -11.14
C ASN A 200 -4.22 8.39 -12.49
N MET A 201 -4.49 9.38 -13.36
CA MET A 201 -3.87 9.47 -14.69
C MET A 201 -2.34 9.69 -14.65
N LEU A 202 -1.76 9.98 -13.50
CA LEU A 202 -0.31 10.14 -13.34
C LEU A 202 0.42 8.83 -13.05
N CYS A 203 -0.31 7.70 -12.89
CA CYS A 203 0.31 6.38 -12.76
C CYS A 203 1.10 5.93 -14.00
N TYR A 204 0.88 6.57 -15.16
CA TYR A 204 1.65 6.36 -16.39
C TYR A 204 3.02 7.05 -16.39
N ASP A 205 3.26 7.98 -15.48
CA ASP A 205 4.47 8.80 -15.49
C ASP A 205 5.63 8.12 -14.77
N TYR A 206 6.82 8.30 -15.29
CA TYR A 206 8.06 7.79 -14.72
C TYR A 206 8.20 8.12 -13.23
N PHE A 207 7.88 9.36 -12.83
CA PHE A 207 8.03 9.78 -11.43
C PHE A 207 7.12 9.00 -10.46
N TYR A 208 6.00 8.45 -10.93
CA TYR A 208 5.13 7.62 -10.08
C TYR A 208 5.85 6.35 -9.63
N GLY A 209 6.77 5.84 -10.47
CA GLY A 209 7.66 4.75 -10.10
C GLY A 209 8.71 5.12 -9.04
N LEU A 210 8.94 6.41 -8.77
CA LEU A 210 9.79 6.89 -7.68
C LEU A 210 8.98 7.20 -6.42
N ASP A 211 7.79 7.77 -6.60
CA ASP A 211 6.94 8.21 -5.49
C ASP A 211 6.41 7.01 -4.68
N MET A 212 6.00 5.93 -5.33
CA MET A 212 5.50 4.76 -4.62
C MET A 212 6.51 4.10 -3.67
N PRO A 213 7.75 3.78 -4.10
CA PRO A 213 8.74 3.27 -3.15
C PRO A 213 9.14 4.32 -2.09
N LEU A 214 9.11 5.62 -2.41
CA LEU A 214 9.36 6.67 -1.45
C LEU A 214 8.31 6.67 -0.32
N LEU A 215 7.02 6.57 -0.66
CA LEU A 215 5.96 6.43 0.33
C LEU A 215 6.17 5.18 1.20
N ALA A 216 6.53 4.05 0.58
CA ALA A 216 6.83 2.82 1.33
C ALA A 216 8.01 3.00 2.32
N MET A 217 9.05 3.72 1.92
CA MET A 217 10.19 4.03 2.80
C MET A 217 9.79 4.88 4.00
N GLU A 218 8.96 5.92 3.79
CA GLU A 218 8.42 6.75 4.86
C GLU A 218 7.60 5.92 5.86
N VAL A 219 6.73 5.05 5.35
CA VAL A 219 5.89 4.14 6.15
C VAL A 219 6.74 3.15 6.96
N MET A 220 7.73 2.52 6.32
CA MET A 220 8.65 1.60 6.98
C MET A 220 9.49 2.29 8.06
N ASN A 221 10.04 3.48 7.76
CA ASN A 221 10.84 4.27 8.70
C ASN A 221 10.01 4.80 9.88
N ALA A 222 8.70 5.01 9.69
CA ALA A 222 7.77 5.34 10.76
C ALA A 222 7.38 4.13 11.64
N GLY A 223 7.86 2.92 11.32
CA GLY A 223 7.65 1.69 12.10
C GLY A 223 6.30 1.00 11.87
N TYR A 224 5.71 1.20 10.70
CA TYR A 224 4.56 0.43 10.26
C TYR A 224 5.00 -0.96 9.78
N SER A 225 4.13 -1.94 9.96
CA SER A 225 4.43 -3.35 9.67
C SER A 225 4.01 -3.79 8.27
N GLY A 226 3.36 -2.93 7.51
CA GLY A 226 2.91 -3.24 6.16
C GLY A 226 2.29 -2.08 5.44
N LEU A 227 2.25 -2.22 4.11
CA LEU A 227 1.65 -1.25 3.20
C LEU A 227 1.11 -2.00 1.97
N ALA A 228 -0.13 -1.75 1.58
CA ALA A 228 -0.71 -2.23 0.33
C ALA A 228 -0.95 -1.06 -0.62
N MET A 229 -0.39 -1.15 -1.81
CA MET A 229 -0.59 -0.13 -2.84
C MET A 229 -1.97 -0.28 -3.47
N TRP A 230 -2.71 0.80 -3.59
CA TRP A 230 -3.88 0.93 -4.45
C TRP A 230 -3.47 1.45 -5.81
N MET A 231 -3.59 0.66 -6.89
CA MET A 231 -3.96 -0.75 -6.87
C MET A 231 -3.15 -1.57 -7.88
N LEU A 232 -3.35 -2.89 -7.88
CA LEU A 232 -2.58 -3.78 -8.74
C LEU A 232 -2.99 -3.64 -10.21
N ASP A 233 -4.29 -3.60 -10.50
CA ASP A 233 -4.88 -3.66 -11.84
C ASP A 233 -6.07 -2.70 -11.93
N ASP A 234 -6.32 -2.13 -13.10
CA ASP A 234 -7.44 -1.20 -13.37
C ASP A 234 -8.83 -1.89 -13.44
N ALA A 235 -8.96 -3.11 -13.00
CA ALA A 235 -10.18 -3.89 -13.13
C ALA A 235 -11.38 -3.38 -12.29
N MET A 236 -11.19 -2.37 -11.46
CA MET A 236 -12.27 -1.82 -10.63
C MET A 236 -13.14 -0.83 -11.39
N HIS A 237 -14.46 -0.99 -11.28
CA HIS A 237 -15.44 -0.10 -11.87
C HIS A 237 -16.04 0.86 -10.83
N SER A 238 -16.33 2.10 -11.24
CA SER A 238 -16.89 3.14 -10.34
C SER A 238 -18.35 2.90 -9.96
N ASN A 239 -19.13 2.26 -10.81
CA ASN A 239 -20.57 2.05 -10.62
C ASN A 239 -20.92 0.55 -10.63
N GLY A 240 -20.21 -0.24 -9.84
CA GLY A 240 -20.31 -1.68 -9.91
C GLY A 240 -19.65 -2.22 -11.18
N ASP A 241 -19.76 -3.52 -11.40
CA ASP A 241 -19.17 -4.19 -12.57
C ASP A 241 -20.07 -4.00 -13.81
N SER A 242 -19.99 -2.82 -14.41
CA SER A 242 -20.78 -2.46 -15.58
C SER A 242 -20.24 -3.05 -16.88
N GLY A 243 -18.97 -3.46 -16.93
CA GLY A 243 -18.27 -3.88 -18.14
C GLY A 243 -18.03 -2.76 -19.15
N LYS A 244 -18.23 -1.48 -18.76
CA LYS A 244 -18.08 -0.34 -19.66
C LYS A 244 -16.73 0.34 -19.43
N PRO A 245 -15.97 0.62 -20.50
CA PRO A 245 -14.65 1.28 -20.38
C PRO A 245 -14.67 2.59 -19.62
N GLU A 246 -15.72 3.38 -19.78
CA GLU A 246 -15.90 4.69 -19.13
C GLU A 246 -16.08 4.62 -17.61
N ASP A 247 -16.40 3.44 -17.08
CA ASP A 247 -16.58 3.22 -15.65
C ASP A 247 -15.33 2.62 -14.97
N ILE A 248 -14.27 2.32 -15.73
CA ILE A 248 -13.02 1.75 -15.18
C ILE A 248 -12.20 2.84 -14.51
N LYS A 249 -11.75 2.57 -13.29
CA LYS A 249 -10.80 3.42 -12.56
C LYS A 249 -9.37 3.08 -12.95
N ILE A 250 -8.63 4.04 -13.47
CA ILE A 250 -7.21 3.88 -13.80
C ILE A 250 -6.37 4.26 -12.59
N TRP A 251 -5.84 3.24 -11.92
CA TRP A 251 -4.93 3.36 -10.77
C TRP A 251 -3.85 2.30 -10.78
N GLY A 252 -4.03 1.25 -11.56
CA GLY A 252 -3.25 0.03 -11.53
C GLY A 252 -1.84 0.17 -12.06
N MET A 253 -1.07 -0.89 -11.86
CA MET A 253 0.25 -1.08 -12.47
C MET A 253 0.16 -1.57 -13.92
N TRP A 254 -1.02 -1.95 -14.38
CA TRP A 254 -1.42 -2.32 -15.75
C TRP A 254 -2.95 -2.39 -15.82
N ASN A 255 -3.46 -2.70 -17.01
CA ASN A 255 -4.86 -3.03 -17.21
C ASN A 255 -4.97 -4.38 -17.92
N ILE A 256 -5.40 -5.42 -17.21
CA ILE A 256 -5.50 -6.79 -17.75
C ILE A 256 -6.55 -6.95 -18.85
N LEU A 257 -7.45 -5.98 -19.01
CA LEU A 257 -8.52 -5.96 -19.99
C LEU A 257 -8.31 -4.89 -21.07
N GLY A 258 -7.04 -4.47 -21.27
CA GLY A 258 -6.71 -3.39 -22.19
C GLY A 258 -7.12 -3.66 -23.63
N GLU A 259 -6.91 -4.88 -24.12
CA GLU A 259 -7.33 -5.27 -25.47
C GLU A 259 -8.85 -5.47 -25.56
N GLU A 260 -9.44 -6.21 -24.63
CA GLU A 260 -10.85 -6.58 -24.66
C GLU A 260 -11.80 -5.39 -24.45
N VAL A 261 -11.47 -4.49 -23.52
CA VAL A 261 -12.34 -3.38 -23.13
C VAL A 261 -11.98 -2.10 -23.86
N PHE A 262 -10.69 -1.78 -24.01
CA PHE A 262 -10.24 -0.54 -24.64
C PHE A 262 -9.83 -0.70 -26.10
N ASN A 263 -9.76 -1.93 -26.62
CA ASN A 263 -9.15 -2.21 -27.91
C ASN A 263 -7.74 -1.60 -28.03
N SER A 264 -6.99 -1.67 -26.91
CA SER A 264 -5.67 -1.09 -26.76
C SER A 264 -4.74 -2.02 -25.97
N PRO A 265 -4.03 -2.95 -26.62
CA PRO A 265 -3.07 -3.84 -25.95
C PRO A 265 -1.99 -3.07 -25.18
N LYS A 266 -1.74 -1.81 -25.54
CA LYS A 266 -0.79 -0.96 -24.83
C LYS A 266 -1.15 -0.72 -23.35
N GLU A 267 -2.43 -0.74 -23.03
CA GLU A 267 -2.88 -0.58 -21.63
C GLU A 267 -2.48 -1.77 -20.74
N GLU A 268 -2.17 -2.93 -21.35
CA GLU A 268 -1.69 -4.13 -20.64
C GLU A 268 -0.20 -4.05 -20.30
N GLU A 269 0.54 -3.07 -20.87
CA GLU A 269 1.94 -2.87 -20.53
C GLU A 269 2.11 -2.47 -19.06
N LEU A 270 3.19 -2.98 -18.46
CA LEU A 270 3.54 -2.65 -17.07
C LEU A 270 3.90 -1.16 -16.94
N ARG A 271 3.24 -0.48 -16.03
CA ARG A 271 3.47 0.95 -15.75
C ARG A 271 4.65 1.16 -14.79
N PRO A 272 5.18 2.39 -14.70
CA PRO A 272 6.38 2.72 -13.92
C PRO A 272 6.41 2.18 -12.49
N SER A 273 5.30 2.27 -11.76
CA SER A 273 5.23 1.80 -10.37
C SER A 273 5.44 0.29 -10.20
N PHE A 274 5.11 -0.52 -11.22
CA PHE A 274 5.34 -1.97 -11.16
C PHE A 274 6.82 -2.30 -10.90
N TYR A 275 7.72 -1.64 -11.62
CA TYR A 275 9.14 -1.98 -11.57
C TYR A 275 9.76 -1.78 -10.20
N THR A 276 9.43 -0.68 -9.55
CA THR A 276 9.97 -0.36 -8.23
C THR A 276 9.22 -1.07 -7.11
N TRP A 277 7.88 -1.15 -7.22
CA TRP A 277 7.06 -1.81 -6.22
C TRP A 277 7.28 -3.31 -6.16
N SER A 278 7.46 -3.97 -7.31
CA SER A 278 7.79 -5.39 -7.36
C SER A 278 9.12 -5.71 -6.67
N LEU A 279 10.11 -4.82 -6.79
CA LEU A 279 11.38 -4.94 -6.08
C LEU A 279 11.22 -4.72 -4.56
N MET A 280 10.42 -3.73 -4.14
CA MET A 280 10.11 -3.53 -2.73
C MET A 280 9.42 -4.77 -2.13
N CYS A 281 8.40 -5.31 -2.79
CA CYS A 281 7.73 -6.52 -2.35
C CYS A 281 8.63 -7.76 -2.31
N ARG A 282 9.57 -7.87 -3.25
CA ARG A 282 10.48 -9.01 -3.36
C ARG A 282 11.53 -9.01 -2.26
N TYR A 283 12.10 -7.83 -1.97
CA TYR A 283 13.29 -7.71 -1.12
C TYR A 283 13.02 -7.18 0.28
N PHE A 284 11.78 -6.80 0.59
CA PHE A 284 11.27 -6.57 1.93
C PHE A 284 10.10 -7.53 2.23
N PRO A 285 10.35 -8.84 2.30
CA PRO A 285 9.30 -9.83 2.49
C PRO A 285 8.74 -9.77 3.92
N SER A 286 7.55 -10.35 4.10
CA SER A 286 6.95 -10.51 5.43
C SER A 286 7.92 -11.18 6.41
N GLY A 287 8.07 -10.58 7.61
CA GLY A 287 9.03 -11.01 8.61
C GLY A 287 10.44 -10.44 8.44
N ALA A 288 10.64 -9.47 7.53
CA ALA A 288 11.86 -8.68 7.50
C ALA A 288 11.89 -7.68 8.66
N ASP A 289 13.02 -7.57 9.34
CA ASP A 289 13.28 -6.55 10.35
C ASP A 289 13.72 -5.26 9.64
N ILE A 290 12.98 -4.17 9.79
CA ILE A 290 13.37 -2.87 9.26
C ILE A 290 14.42 -2.26 10.20
N LEU A 291 15.56 -1.89 9.61
CA LEU A 291 16.69 -1.34 10.34
C LEU A 291 16.61 0.18 10.40
N LYS A 292 17.05 0.75 11.51
CA LYS A 292 17.22 2.20 11.60
C LYS A 292 18.21 2.67 10.52
N THR A 293 17.75 3.54 9.64
CA THR A 293 18.53 4.08 8.52
C THR A 293 18.62 5.59 8.68
N GLU A 294 19.81 6.15 8.52
CA GLU A 294 20.08 7.60 8.66
C GLU A 294 20.75 8.13 7.39
N VAL A 295 20.24 9.24 6.88
CA VAL A 295 20.86 10.02 5.80
C VAL A 295 21.54 11.22 6.46
N LEU A 296 22.87 11.27 6.42
CA LEU A 296 23.66 12.19 7.27
C LEU A 296 23.84 13.60 6.69
N ASP A 297 23.61 13.82 5.41
CA ASP A 297 23.86 15.12 4.75
C ASP A 297 22.70 16.12 4.89
N GLY A 298 21.59 15.73 5.52
CA GLY A 298 20.43 16.59 5.79
C GLY A 298 19.70 17.09 4.55
N ASN A 299 20.01 16.53 3.38
CA ASN A 299 19.41 16.90 2.10
C ASN A 299 18.17 16.03 1.87
N ASN A 300 16.98 16.64 1.89
CA ASN A 300 15.70 15.94 1.64
C ASN A 300 15.52 15.44 0.17
N GLU A 301 16.61 15.19 -0.55
CA GLU A 301 16.57 14.64 -1.91
C GLU A 301 16.91 13.14 -1.94
N ILE A 302 17.57 12.63 -0.90
CA ILE A 302 17.91 11.22 -0.76
C ILE A 302 17.10 10.60 0.35
N TYR A 303 16.43 9.51 0.05
CA TYR A 303 15.69 8.69 1.01
C TYR A 303 16.22 7.27 0.97
N ALA A 304 16.27 6.64 2.14
CA ALA A 304 16.76 5.27 2.26
C ALA A 304 15.98 4.48 3.31
N VAL A 305 15.87 3.19 3.08
CA VAL A 305 15.40 2.20 4.06
C VAL A 305 16.28 0.94 3.95
N ALA A 306 16.53 0.31 5.07
CA ALA A 306 17.23 -0.98 5.11
C ALA A 306 16.39 -2.02 5.85
N GLY A 307 16.48 -3.26 5.41
CA GLY A 307 15.81 -4.39 6.05
C GLY A 307 16.71 -5.63 6.12
N MET A 308 16.46 -6.46 7.11
CA MET A 308 17.14 -7.74 7.26
C MET A 308 16.12 -8.88 7.29
N TYR A 309 16.33 -9.87 6.45
CA TYR A 309 15.51 -11.08 6.41
C TYR A 309 16.39 -12.33 6.37
N LYS A 310 16.23 -13.22 7.35
CA LYS A 310 17.04 -14.47 7.48
C LYS A 310 18.55 -14.21 7.37
N GLY A 311 19.02 -13.13 7.98
CA GLY A 311 20.40 -12.73 7.95
C GLY A 311 20.89 -12.12 6.63
N LYS A 312 20.03 -11.85 5.68
CA LYS A 312 20.32 -11.17 4.41
C LYS A 312 19.87 -9.71 4.49
N LEU A 313 20.67 -8.81 3.93
CA LEU A 313 20.46 -7.36 4.00
C LEU A 313 19.91 -6.84 2.67
N THR A 314 18.92 -5.97 2.75
CA THR A 314 18.42 -5.18 1.61
C THR A 314 18.49 -3.70 1.98
N VAL A 315 18.95 -2.88 1.05
CA VAL A 315 18.92 -1.41 1.15
C VAL A 315 18.27 -0.86 -0.10
N ALA A 316 17.22 -0.06 0.07
CA ALA A 316 16.57 0.69 -1.00
C ALA A 316 16.88 2.18 -0.85
N ILE A 317 17.20 2.86 -1.94
CA ILE A 317 17.53 4.28 -1.95
C ILE A 317 16.85 4.96 -3.14
N VAL A 318 16.21 6.12 -2.88
CA VAL A 318 15.64 7.00 -3.90
C VAL A 318 16.40 8.33 -3.90
N ASN A 319 16.79 8.79 -5.09
CA ASN A 319 17.22 10.17 -5.31
C ASN A 319 16.10 10.90 -6.08
N ILE A 320 15.38 11.80 -5.40
CA ILE A 320 14.37 12.68 -6.02
C ILE A 320 14.92 14.04 -6.42
N GLY A 321 16.23 14.27 -6.21
CA GLY A 321 16.91 15.50 -6.56
C GLY A 321 17.12 15.65 -8.06
N LYS A 322 17.41 16.87 -8.48
CA LYS A 322 17.68 17.21 -9.88
C LYS A 322 19.12 16.93 -10.31
N GLU A 323 19.97 16.50 -9.37
CA GLU A 323 21.38 16.25 -9.59
C GLU A 323 21.77 14.84 -9.18
N ASP A 324 22.79 14.30 -9.86
CA ASP A 324 23.42 13.05 -9.46
C ASP A 324 24.07 13.21 -8.08
N LYS A 325 23.88 12.24 -7.20
CA LYS A 325 24.43 12.29 -5.83
C LYS A 325 25.43 11.17 -5.58
N LYS A 326 26.63 11.53 -5.16
CA LYS A 326 27.58 10.54 -4.66
C LYS A 326 27.17 10.11 -3.26
N ILE A 327 26.92 8.83 -3.09
CA ILE A 327 26.60 8.23 -1.78
C ILE A 327 27.76 7.38 -1.27
N ASN A 328 27.90 7.34 0.06
CA ASN A 328 28.75 6.41 0.78
C ASN A 328 27.90 5.68 1.82
N LEU A 329 27.61 4.42 1.58
CA LEU A 329 26.77 3.58 2.41
C LEU A 329 27.63 2.73 3.35
N SER A 330 27.45 2.91 4.65
CA SER A 330 28.02 2.02 5.67
C SER A 330 27.06 0.88 5.93
N LEU A 331 27.51 -0.35 5.75
CA LEU A 331 26.70 -1.54 5.95
C LEU A 331 26.89 -2.12 7.35
N PRO A 332 25.84 -2.59 8.02
CA PRO A 332 25.95 -3.19 9.36
C PRO A 332 26.63 -4.58 9.31
N LYS A 333 26.76 -5.17 8.15
CA LYS A 333 27.40 -6.45 7.87
C LYS A 333 27.87 -6.54 6.42
N GLU A 334 28.78 -7.50 6.16
CA GLU A 334 29.19 -7.83 4.79
C GLU A 334 28.03 -8.44 3.98
N MET A 335 27.84 -7.98 2.74
CA MET A 335 27.05 -8.65 1.72
C MET A 335 27.96 -9.56 0.89
N THR A 336 27.69 -10.86 0.87
CA THR A 336 28.59 -11.84 0.25
C THR A 336 28.32 -12.09 -1.22
N SER A 337 27.13 -11.78 -1.70
CA SER A 337 26.72 -11.97 -3.09
C SER A 337 25.63 -10.96 -3.43
N ALA A 338 25.96 -9.68 -3.38
CA ALA A 338 24.99 -8.62 -3.58
C ALA A 338 24.53 -8.51 -5.05
N LEU A 339 23.25 -8.15 -5.20
CA LEU A 339 22.59 -7.77 -6.44
C LEU A 339 22.31 -6.28 -6.38
N LEU A 340 22.50 -5.57 -7.49
CA LEU A 340 22.12 -4.18 -7.65
C LEU A 340 21.04 -4.05 -8.72
N TYR A 341 19.89 -3.53 -8.34
CA TYR A 341 18.82 -3.13 -9.26
C TYR A 341 18.81 -1.62 -9.37
N VAL A 342 18.53 -1.12 -10.56
CA VAL A 342 18.48 0.31 -10.86
C VAL A 342 17.23 0.61 -11.67
N TYR A 343 16.49 1.63 -11.26
CA TYR A 343 15.37 2.19 -11.98
C TYR A 343 15.74 3.62 -12.39
N GLU A 344 15.97 3.79 -13.68
CA GLU A 344 16.32 5.05 -14.35
C GLU A 344 15.44 5.22 -15.60
N GLU A 345 15.09 6.45 -15.95
CA GLU A 345 14.13 6.75 -17.01
C GLU A 345 14.51 6.15 -18.36
N GLU A 346 15.79 6.23 -18.71
CA GLU A 346 16.29 5.79 -20.02
C GLU A 346 16.81 4.34 -20.03
N HIS A 347 17.00 3.73 -18.86
CA HIS A 347 17.66 2.43 -18.72
C HIS A 347 17.00 1.53 -17.69
N LEU A 348 15.92 0.89 -18.11
CA LEU A 348 15.27 -0.14 -17.29
C LEU A 348 15.74 -1.53 -17.74
N ASN A 349 16.56 -2.19 -16.91
CA ASN A 349 16.97 -3.58 -17.14
C ASN A 349 15.84 -4.53 -16.73
N LYS A 350 15.26 -5.23 -17.71
CA LYS A 350 14.13 -6.14 -17.52
C LYS A 350 14.24 -7.38 -18.42
N ASP A 351 13.61 -8.46 -17.99
CA ASP A 351 13.47 -9.68 -18.80
C ASP A 351 12.39 -9.56 -19.89
N GLU A 352 12.18 -10.62 -20.63
CA GLU A 352 11.18 -10.70 -21.70
C GLU A 352 9.73 -10.55 -21.23
N ASN A 353 9.47 -10.82 -19.94
CA ASN A 353 8.15 -10.66 -19.30
C ASN A 353 8.00 -9.32 -18.60
N GLY A 354 9.00 -8.45 -18.69
CA GLY A 354 8.99 -7.12 -18.08
C GLY A 354 9.44 -7.08 -16.62
N PHE A 355 9.90 -8.17 -15.99
CA PHE A 355 10.39 -8.15 -14.63
C PHE A 355 11.78 -7.52 -14.50
N PRO A 356 12.02 -6.67 -13.47
CA PRO A 356 13.32 -6.06 -13.27
C PRO A 356 14.43 -7.09 -13.10
N LEU A 357 15.54 -6.88 -13.81
CA LEU A 357 16.78 -7.66 -13.68
C LEU A 357 17.87 -6.84 -13.00
N PRO A 358 18.77 -7.45 -12.22
CA PRO A 358 19.88 -6.73 -11.62
C PRO A 358 20.87 -6.26 -12.72
N VAL A 359 21.41 -5.05 -12.54
CA VAL A 359 22.47 -4.52 -13.40
C VAL A 359 23.85 -5.03 -12.99
N GLN A 360 24.01 -5.47 -11.75
CA GLN A 360 25.21 -6.11 -11.23
C GLN A 360 24.85 -7.26 -10.28
N THR A 361 25.65 -8.32 -10.29
CA THR A 361 25.43 -9.53 -9.50
C THR A 361 26.73 -10.02 -8.84
N GLY A 362 26.61 -10.78 -7.78
CA GLY A 362 27.73 -11.48 -7.13
C GLY A 362 28.75 -10.55 -6.44
N MET A 363 28.36 -9.32 -6.11
CA MET A 363 29.25 -8.36 -5.48
C MET A 363 29.50 -8.73 -4.01
N LYS A 364 30.77 -8.62 -3.59
CA LYS A 364 31.15 -8.74 -2.19
C LYS A 364 31.39 -7.34 -1.62
N LEU A 365 30.57 -6.92 -0.63
CA LEU A 365 30.55 -5.54 -0.15
C LEU A 365 30.60 -5.46 1.37
N ASN A 366 31.57 -4.70 1.89
CA ASN A 366 31.60 -4.25 3.30
C ASN A 366 31.10 -2.80 3.44
N SER A 367 31.11 -2.06 2.36
CA SER A 367 30.53 -0.73 2.19
C SER A 367 30.17 -0.56 0.73
N TYR A 368 29.39 0.45 0.41
CA TYR A 368 29.04 0.75 -0.96
C TYR A 368 29.22 2.24 -1.23
N SER A 369 29.98 2.55 -2.28
CA SER A 369 30.15 3.94 -2.72
C SER A 369 29.87 4.01 -4.22
N ASN A 370 28.91 4.84 -4.60
CA ASN A 370 28.51 5.01 -5.99
C ASN A 370 27.85 6.38 -6.18
N THR A 371 27.66 6.75 -7.43
CA THR A 371 26.81 7.89 -7.81
C THR A 371 25.43 7.38 -8.19
N ILE A 372 24.41 7.88 -7.48
CA ILE A 372 23.00 7.63 -7.81
C ILE A 372 22.52 8.79 -8.67
N LYS A 373 21.97 8.44 -9.83
CA LYS A 373 21.45 9.42 -10.78
C LYS A 373 20.34 10.27 -10.19
N SER A 374 20.17 11.48 -10.73
CA SER A 374 18.98 12.30 -10.45
C SER A 374 17.71 11.53 -10.82
N ASN A 375 16.64 11.69 -10.04
CA ASN A 375 15.38 11.01 -10.27
C ASN A 375 15.55 9.50 -10.55
N SER A 376 16.17 8.78 -9.61
CA SER A 376 16.39 7.34 -9.74
C SER A 376 16.14 6.59 -8.43
N PHE A 377 15.94 5.29 -8.57
CA PHE A 377 15.77 4.37 -7.44
C PHE A 377 16.71 3.19 -7.61
N ILE A 378 17.32 2.75 -6.51
CA ILE A 378 18.14 1.54 -6.50
C ILE A 378 17.74 0.60 -5.36
N ILE A 379 17.91 -0.68 -5.57
CA ILE A 379 17.96 -1.70 -4.51
C ILE A 379 19.30 -2.42 -4.56
N LEU A 380 19.95 -2.45 -3.42
CA LEU A 380 21.13 -3.26 -3.13
C LEU A 380 20.75 -4.35 -2.13
N THR A 381 20.92 -5.63 -2.50
CA THR A 381 20.46 -6.75 -1.66
C THR A 381 21.36 -7.97 -1.81
N ASP A 382 21.60 -8.72 -0.71
CA ASP A 382 22.16 -10.07 -0.77
C ASP A 382 21.10 -11.18 -0.51
N LEU A 383 19.82 -10.81 -0.55
CA LEU A 383 18.71 -11.75 -0.56
C LEU A 383 18.55 -12.31 -1.98
N SER A 384 18.75 -13.60 -2.14
CA SER A 384 18.57 -14.31 -3.42
C SER A 384 17.13 -14.79 -3.59
N ASP A 385 16.77 -15.09 -4.84
CA ASP A 385 15.47 -15.65 -5.22
C ASP A 385 15.39 -17.19 -5.01
N GLU A 386 15.98 -17.72 -3.93
CA GLU A 386 15.90 -19.16 -3.63
C GLU A 386 14.52 -19.61 -3.16
#